data_6b558217540cd8ca5e48e32df01f7ecf
#
_entry.id   6b558217540cd8ca5e48e32df01f7ecf
#
_cell.length_a   1.000
_cell.length_b   1.000
_cell.length_c   1.000
_cell.angle_alpha   90.00
_cell.angle_beta   90.00
_cell.angle_gamma   90.00
#
_symmetry.space_group_name_H-M   'P 1'
#
loop_
_entity.id
_entity.type
_entity.pdbx_description
1 polymer ?
#
loop_
_entity_poly.entity_id
_entity_poly.type
_entity_poly.pdbx_seq_one_letter_code
_entity_poly.pdbx_strand_id
1 'polypeptide(L)'
;MKISARTVLKIARLYQLADDNTPVKALRHLKVQTDESHVLAEFILNKQHFALLYGSIIDEESIDELWPDKPANADILPNPLDPNFTETPFQGKFVIMLHVVPTKQRLDVHLSTDFDPSISRSLWQKYIKAGYVSVNQRVVTTPKFEVDKTDEIAIKLPEQEQASAELPILYEDDDVMVVNKPSGLLTHAKGGLSTEPTVAEIIRPKTSFASDTDRPGIVHRLDRDTSGILIIAKNPDAAAHLQKQFAQRTTKKTYLAVTDGVPKLAAAKIDLPIGRNPSAPSTFRVDPNGKPAQTTYRVLAATDTQALIELKPTTGRTHQLRVHMAHINTPIIGDRVYGKPDASRLMLHAHKLEITLPSGERKIFEATTPEEFKQLFPGEL
;
A
#
# COMPACT_ATOMS: atom_id res chain seq x y z
N MET A 1 -49.93 16.32 -1.20
CA MET A 1 -49.50 15.70 0.11
C MET A 1 -48.16 16.30 0.53
N LYS A 2 -47.74 16.25 1.82
CA LYS A 2 -46.45 16.81 2.27
C LYS A 2 -45.75 15.77 3.17
N ILE A 3 -44.46 15.64 3.00
CA ILE A 3 -43.59 14.83 3.85
C ILE A 3 -42.47 15.70 4.45
N SER A 4 -42.16 15.46 5.72
CA SER A 4 -41.09 16.19 6.39
C SER A 4 -39.76 15.41 6.33
N ALA A 5 -38.63 16.10 6.41
CA ALA A 5 -37.30 15.46 6.51
C ALA A 5 -37.22 14.48 7.71
N ARG A 6 -37.95 14.77 8.82
CA ARG A 6 -38.04 13.84 9.97
C ARG A 6 -38.76 12.55 9.60
N THR A 7 -39.85 12.66 8.81
CA THR A 7 -40.62 11.49 8.34
C THR A 7 -39.78 10.64 7.39
N VAL A 8 -39.07 11.28 6.41
CA VAL A 8 -38.15 10.59 5.50
C VAL A 8 -37.08 9.82 6.28
N LEU A 9 -36.49 10.43 7.29
CA LEU A 9 -35.47 9.78 8.11
C LEU A 9 -36.07 8.62 8.94
N LYS A 10 -37.28 8.76 9.46
CA LYS A 10 -37.98 7.70 10.19
C LYS A 10 -38.22 6.48 9.30
N ILE A 11 -38.59 6.70 8.04
CA ILE A 11 -38.77 5.62 7.06
C ILE A 11 -37.40 5.00 6.68
N ALA A 12 -36.39 5.82 6.45
CA ALA A 12 -35.05 5.32 6.17
C ALA A 12 -34.49 4.41 7.29
N ARG A 13 -34.83 4.69 8.56
CA ARG A 13 -34.49 3.81 9.68
C ARG A 13 -35.24 2.46 9.63
N LEU A 14 -36.47 2.41 9.20
CA LEU A 14 -37.20 1.14 8.98
C LEU A 14 -36.47 0.29 7.92
N TYR A 15 -35.93 0.89 6.90
CA TYR A 15 -35.13 0.23 5.87
C TYR A 15 -33.64 0.02 6.26
N GLN A 16 -33.29 0.23 7.53
CA GLN A 16 -31.93 0.06 8.07
C GLN A 16 -30.84 0.92 7.35
N LEU A 17 -31.25 1.98 6.69
CA LEU A 17 -30.36 2.92 6.02
C LEU A 17 -29.78 3.97 6.99
N ALA A 18 -30.35 4.09 8.17
CA ALA A 18 -29.95 4.97 9.25
C ALA A 18 -30.19 4.31 10.61
N ASP A 19 -29.42 4.67 11.62
CA ASP A 19 -29.61 4.29 13.01
C ASP A 19 -30.45 5.33 13.80
N ASP A 20 -30.79 5.03 15.04
CA ASP A 20 -31.55 5.91 15.88
C ASP A 20 -30.85 7.24 16.22
N ASN A 21 -29.54 7.25 16.18
CA ASN A 21 -28.70 8.41 16.46
C ASN A 21 -28.43 9.28 15.22
N THR A 22 -28.81 8.81 14.02
CA THR A 22 -28.59 9.57 12.78
C THR A 22 -29.39 10.88 12.82
N PRO A 23 -28.75 12.05 12.77
CA PRO A 23 -29.45 13.34 12.86
C PRO A 23 -30.14 13.69 11.53
N VAL A 24 -31.24 14.46 11.60
CA VAL A 24 -31.96 14.91 10.39
C VAL A 24 -31.06 15.62 9.37
N LYS A 25 -30.06 16.36 9.85
CA LYS A 25 -29.07 17.03 8.98
C LYS A 25 -28.18 16.06 8.17
N ALA A 26 -28.21 14.76 8.45
CA ALA A 26 -27.50 13.74 7.65
C ALA A 26 -28.20 13.52 6.30
N LEU A 27 -29.49 13.81 6.18
CA LEU A 27 -30.19 13.87 4.89
C LEU A 27 -29.68 15.08 4.12
N ARG A 28 -29.04 14.85 3.00
CA ARG A 28 -28.53 15.91 2.11
C ARG A 28 -29.33 15.93 0.82
N HIS A 29 -29.39 17.09 0.19
CA HIS A 29 -30.06 17.30 -1.11
C HIS A 29 -31.50 16.80 -1.16
N LEU A 30 -32.25 16.89 -0.04
CA LEU A 30 -33.64 16.49 0.00
C LEU A 30 -34.47 17.36 -0.96
N LYS A 31 -34.97 16.73 -2.03
CA LYS A 31 -35.95 17.28 -2.96
C LYS A 31 -37.25 16.56 -2.75
N VAL A 32 -38.36 17.29 -2.75
CA VAL A 32 -39.68 16.73 -2.56
C VAL A 32 -40.58 17.22 -3.70
N GLN A 33 -41.13 16.29 -4.44
CA GLN A 33 -42.17 16.51 -5.44
C GLN A 33 -43.48 15.90 -4.90
N THR A 34 -44.57 16.51 -5.20
CA THR A 34 -45.88 16.06 -4.68
C THR A 34 -46.96 16.31 -5.69
N ASP A 35 -47.89 15.36 -5.79
CA ASP A 35 -49.22 15.51 -6.38
C ASP A 35 -50.33 15.44 -5.30
N GLU A 36 -51.59 15.23 -5.70
CA GLU A 36 -52.72 15.11 -4.78
C GLU A 36 -52.61 13.89 -3.87
N SER A 37 -52.05 12.78 -4.34
CA SER A 37 -52.08 11.46 -3.75
C SER A 37 -50.70 10.93 -3.33
N HIS A 38 -49.62 11.44 -3.93
CA HIS A 38 -48.28 10.90 -3.82
C HIS A 38 -47.24 11.94 -3.44
N VAL A 39 -46.14 11.43 -2.92
CA VAL A 39 -44.91 12.20 -2.64
C VAL A 39 -43.70 11.40 -3.15
N LEU A 40 -42.84 12.03 -3.94
CA LEU A 40 -41.52 11.56 -4.22
C LEU A 40 -40.53 12.42 -3.40
N ALA A 41 -39.70 11.78 -2.60
CA ALA A 41 -38.62 12.44 -1.86
C ALA A 41 -37.27 11.83 -2.26
N GLU A 42 -36.49 12.56 -3.04
CA GLU A 42 -35.11 12.17 -3.36
C GLU A 42 -34.16 12.76 -2.32
N PHE A 43 -33.19 11.98 -1.86
CA PHE A 43 -32.21 12.41 -0.85
C PHE A 43 -30.90 11.65 -0.92
N ILE A 44 -29.85 12.20 -0.35
CA ILE A 44 -28.56 11.55 -0.15
C ILE A 44 -28.40 11.24 1.35
N LEU A 45 -28.12 9.98 1.68
CA LEU A 45 -27.81 9.50 3.02
C LEU A 45 -26.60 8.58 2.96
N ASN A 46 -25.61 8.79 3.83
CA ASN A 46 -24.36 8.02 3.85
C ASN A 46 -23.65 7.98 2.48
N LYS A 47 -23.72 9.09 1.72
CA LYS A 47 -23.18 9.24 0.35
C LYS A 47 -23.88 8.41 -0.73
N GLN A 48 -24.98 7.75 -0.42
CA GLN A 48 -25.83 7.03 -1.37
C GLN A 48 -27.09 7.83 -1.68
N HIS A 49 -27.59 7.69 -2.90
CA HIS A 49 -28.79 8.36 -3.37
C HIS A 49 -29.99 7.44 -3.23
N PHE A 50 -31.05 7.93 -2.61
CA PHE A 50 -32.28 7.19 -2.39
C PHE A 50 -33.47 8.03 -2.88
N ALA A 51 -34.50 7.32 -3.32
CA ALA A 51 -35.81 7.89 -3.58
C ALA A 51 -36.85 7.16 -2.73
N LEU A 52 -37.71 7.92 -2.08
CA LEU A 52 -38.82 7.47 -1.31
C LEU A 52 -40.13 7.85 -2.02
N LEU A 53 -40.90 6.86 -2.44
CA LEU A 53 -42.25 7.02 -2.92
C LEU A 53 -43.22 6.76 -1.77
N TYR A 54 -44.20 7.66 -1.57
CA TYR A 54 -45.13 7.60 -0.48
C TYR A 54 -46.51 8.02 -0.97
N GLY A 55 -47.49 7.14 -0.90
CA GLY A 55 -48.82 7.40 -1.44
C GLY A 55 -49.91 6.47 -0.94
N SER A 56 -51.15 6.73 -1.35
CA SER A 56 -52.31 5.89 -0.99
C SER A 56 -52.38 4.62 -1.84
N ILE A 57 -51.97 4.74 -3.10
CA ILE A 57 -51.79 3.67 -4.10
C ILE A 57 -50.52 4.03 -4.82
N ILE A 58 -49.62 3.07 -5.07
CA ILE A 58 -48.39 3.25 -5.83
C ILE A 58 -48.40 2.19 -6.93
N ASP A 59 -48.57 2.62 -8.16
CA ASP A 59 -48.50 1.81 -9.37
C ASP A 59 -47.47 2.40 -10.35
N GLU A 60 -47.19 1.70 -11.44
CA GLU A 60 -46.19 2.11 -12.41
C GLU A 60 -46.53 3.45 -13.07
N GLU A 61 -47.82 3.72 -13.35
CA GLU A 61 -48.30 4.95 -13.95
C GLU A 61 -48.06 6.13 -12.99
N SER A 62 -48.39 5.99 -11.71
CA SER A 62 -48.11 7.00 -10.67
C SER A 62 -46.65 7.26 -10.48
N ILE A 63 -45.78 6.24 -10.62
CA ILE A 63 -44.30 6.38 -10.54
C ILE A 63 -43.77 7.18 -11.72
N ASP A 64 -44.23 6.83 -12.92
CA ASP A 64 -43.73 7.47 -14.14
C ASP A 64 -44.19 8.92 -14.26
N GLU A 65 -45.42 9.23 -13.84
CA GLU A 65 -45.91 10.60 -13.77
C GLU A 65 -45.14 11.47 -12.75
N LEU A 66 -44.91 10.91 -11.55
CA LEU A 66 -44.25 11.64 -10.46
C LEU A 66 -42.74 11.74 -10.63
N TRP A 67 -42.16 10.77 -11.33
CA TRP A 67 -40.72 10.70 -11.58
C TRP A 67 -40.39 10.37 -13.06
N PRO A 68 -40.69 11.30 -13.99
CA PRO A 68 -40.49 11.08 -15.42
C PRO A 68 -39.03 10.80 -15.79
N ASP A 69 -38.08 11.33 -14.99
CA ASP A 69 -36.64 11.14 -15.17
C ASP A 69 -36.08 10.00 -14.29
N LYS A 70 -36.92 9.03 -13.89
CA LYS A 70 -36.48 7.89 -13.07
C LYS A 70 -35.29 7.16 -13.69
N PRO A 71 -34.16 7.06 -12.99
CA PRO A 71 -33.02 6.30 -13.49
C PRO A 71 -33.38 4.84 -13.74
N ALA A 72 -33.03 4.32 -14.92
CA ALA A 72 -33.29 2.93 -15.29
C ALA A 72 -32.67 1.87 -14.35
N ASN A 73 -31.73 2.29 -13.52
CA ASN A 73 -30.99 1.46 -12.55
C ASN A 73 -31.36 1.76 -11.10
N ALA A 74 -32.57 2.24 -10.84
CA ALA A 74 -33.08 2.38 -9.50
C ALA A 74 -33.56 1.00 -8.99
N ASP A 75 -32.87 0.46 -7.98
CA ASP A 75 -33.21 -0.84 -7.39
C ASP A 75 -34.22 -0.63 -6.24
N ILE A 76 -35.35 -1.35 -6.27
CA ILE A 76 -36.32 -1.34 -5.19
C ILE A 76 -35.74 -2.10 -4.01
N LEU A 77 -35.67 -1.46 -2.86
CA LEU A 77 -35.20 -2.11 -1.63
C LEU A 77 -36.28 -3.02 -1.04
N PRO A 78 -35.94 -4.23 -0.56
CA PRO A 78 -36.88 -5.13 0.04
C PRO A 78 -37.52 -4.50 1.31
N ASN A 79 -38.81 -4.77 1.51
CA ASN A 79 -39.51 -4.33 2.70
C ASN A 79 -38.91 -4.98 3.96
N PRO A 80 -38.45 -4.21 4.94
CA PRO A 80 -37.84 -4.77 6.15
C PRO A 80 -38.86 -5.49 7.07
N LEU A 81 -40.15 -5.25 6.92
CA LEU A 81 -41.20 -5.92 7.70
C LEU A 81 -41.68 -7.21 7.03
N ASP A 82 -41.63 -7.27 5.69
CA ASP A 82 -41.91 -8.46 4.89
C ASP A 82 -41.00 -8.51 3.66
N PRO A 83 -39.95 -9.34 3.68
CA PRO A 83 -38.98 -9.43 2.57
C PRO A 83 -39.59 -9.87 1.23
N ASN A 84 -40.78 -10.44 1.21
CA ASN A 84 -41.47 -10.86 -0.01
C ASN A 84 -42.25 -9.71 -0.68
N PHE A 85 -42.40 -8.57 0.02
CA PHE A 85 -43.04 -7.38 -0.51
C PHE A 85 -42.08 -6.20 -0.55
N THR A 86 -42.16 -5.41 -1.61
CA THR A 86 -41.39 -4.17 -1.78
C THR A 86 -42.09 -2.95 -1.17
N GLU A 87 -43.37 -3.10 -0.80
CA GLU A 87 -44.20 -2.03 -0.27
C GLU A 87 -44.47 -2.19 1.23
N THR A 88 -44.40 -1.09 1.98
CA THR A 88 -44.67 -1.09 3.42
C THR A 88 -45.76 -0.07 3.76
N PRO A 89 -46.87 -0.46 4.42
CA PRO A 89 -47.85 0.48 4.89
C PRO A 89 -47.28 1.35 6.02
N PHE A 90 -47.35 2.66 5.86
CA PHE A 90 -46.92 3.62 6.84
C PHE A 90 -47.98 4.71 7.04
N GLN A 91 -48.55 4.78 8.23
CA GLN A 91 -49.66 5.69 8.53
C GLN A 91 -50.83 5.60 7.52
N GLY A 92 -51.18 4.39 7.08
CA GLY A 92 -52.23 4.16 6.11
C GLY A 92 -51.85 4.49 4.65
N LYS A 93 -50.57 4.64 4.36
CA LYS A 93 -49.97 4.89 3.03
C LYS A 93 -48.97 3.82 2.70
N PHE A 94 -48.84 3.51 1.42
CA PHE A 94 -47.76 2.65 0.91
C PHE A 94 -46.46 3.43 0.79
N VAL A 95 -45.34 2.75 0.95
CA VAL A 95 -44.01 3.30 0.86
C VAL A 95 -43.14 2.35 0.06
N ILE A 96 -42.51 2.85 -0.98
CA ILE A 96 -41.44 2.16 -1.72
C ILE A 96 -40.18 2.95 -1.52
N MET A 97 -39.09 2.29 -1.13
CA MET A 97 -37.76 2.87 -1.05
C MET A 97 -36.93 2.32 -2.20
N LEU A 98 -36.33 3.21 -2.98
CA LEU A 98 -35.45 2.85 -4.08
C LEU A 98 -34.04 3.34 -3.77
N HIS A 99 -33.06 2.50 -4.05
CA HIS A 99 -31.64 2.88 -4.10
C HIS A 99 -31.33 3.31 -5.53
N VAL A 100 -31.05 4.59 -5.71
CA VAL A 100 -30.63 5.12 -7.01
C VAL A 100 -29.13 4.85 -7.15
N VAL A 101 -28.80 3.80 -7.85
CA VAL A 101 -27.39 3.49 -8.14
C VAL A 101 -26.89 4.56 -9.13
N PRO A 102 -25.81 5.29 -8.82
CA PRO A 102 -25.25 6.26 -9.76
C PRO A 102 -24.95 5.57 -11.10
N THR A 103 -25.44 6.14 -12.22
CA THR A 103 -25.11 5.62 -13.55
C THR A 103 -23.64 5.71 -13.81
N LYS A 104 -22.98 6.72 -13.24
CA LYS A 104 -21.54 6.94 -13.36
C LYS A 104 -20.87 6.89 -12.00
N GLN A 105 -19.79 6.16 -11.93
CA GLN A 105 -18.89 6.15 -10.79
C GLN A 105 -17.44 6.36 -11.26
N ARG A 106 -16.58 6.72 -10.31
CA ARG A 106 -15.16 6.91 -10.62
C ARG A 106 -14.53 5.57 -10.99
N LEU A 107 -13.68 5.57 -12.00
CA LEU A 107 -12.98 4.39 -12.48
C LEU A 107 -12.20 3.66 -11.37
N ASP A 108 -11.51 4.43 -10.48
CA ASP A 108 -10.77 3.83 -9.37
C ASP A 108 -11.67 3.18 -8.29
N VAL A 109 -12.91 3.62 -8.18
CA VAL A 109 -13.92 3.01 -7.30
C VAL A 109 -14.49 1.78 -7.98
N HIS A 110 -14.97 1.91 -9.21
CA HIS A 110 -15.54 0.80 -9.99
C HIS A 110 -14.59 -0.41 -10.04
N LEU A 111 -13.31 -0.18 -10.36
CA LEU A 111 -12.32 -1.26 -10.41
C LEU A 111 -12.12 -1.97 -9.07
N SER A 112 -12.18 -1.23 -7.95
CA SER A 112 -11.96 -1.81 -6.62
C SER A 112 -13.21 -2.38 -5.95
N THR A 113 -14.42 -2.10 -6.46
CA THR A 113 -15.67 -2.60 -5.88
C THR A 113 -16.35 -3.63 -6.76
N ASP A 114 -16.36 -3.41 -8.08
CA ASP A 114 -17.21 -4.16 -9.00
C ASP A 114 -16.40 -5.02 -9.97
N PHE A 115 -15.18 -4.61 -10.34
CA PHE A 115 -14.36 -5.32 -11.32
C PHE A 115 -13.47 -6.38 -10.67
N ASP A 116 -12.60 -5.99 -9.73
CA ASP A 116 -11.77 -6.90 -8.94
C ASP A 116 -11.54 -6.35 -7.53
N PRO A 117 -12.38 -6.74 -6.57
CA PRO A 117 -12.26 -6.33 -5.16
C PRO A 117 -11.02 -6.85 -4.44
N SER A 118 -10.29 -7.82 -5.00
CA SER A 118 -9.04 -8.32 -4.42
C SER A 118 -7.89 -7.33 -4.53
N ILE A 119 -8.01 -6.36 -5.45
CA ILE A 119 -7.02 -5.32 -5.68
C ILE A 119 -7.46 -4.02 -5.00
N SER A 120 -6.60 -3.49 -4.12
CA SER A 120 -6.91 -2.25 -3.39
C SER A 120 -7.08 -1.06 -4.34
N ARG A 121 -7.98 -0.14 -3.97
CA ARG A 121 -8.20 1.09 -4.73
C ARG A 121 -6.93 1.90 -4.97
N SER A 122 -5.98 1.90 -4.02
CA SER A 122 -4.70 2.59 -4.17
C SER A 122 -3.83 1.97 -5.26
N LEU A 123 -3.89 0.66 -5.43
CA LEU A 123 -3.17 -0.06 -6.48
C LEU A 123 -3.84 0.18 -7.84
N TRP A 124 -5.19 0.18 -7.91
CA TRP A 124 -5.93 0.55 -9.11
C TRP A 124 -5.61 1.97 -9.59
N GLN A 125 -5.48 2.93 -8.67
CA GLN A 125 -5.06 4.29 -9.03
C GLN A 125 -3.67 4.33 -9.67
N LYS A 126 -2.76 3.44 -9.27
CA LYS A 126 -1.44 3.32 -9.90
C LYS A 126 -1.53 2.72 -11.29
N TYR A 127 -2.32 1.65 -11.47
CA TYR A 127 -2.56 1.04 -12.78
C TYR A 127 -3.15 2.03 -13.78
N ILE A 128 -4.16 2.80 -13.35
CA ILE A 128 -4.76 3.83 -14.18
C ILE A 128 -3.72 4.90 -14.57
N LYS A 129 -2.98 5.46 -13.60
CA LYS A 129 -1.96 6.49 -13.86
C LYS A 129 -0.83 6.01 -14.76
N ALA A 130 -0.51 4.73 -14.71
CA ALA A 130 0.49 4.11 -15.58
C ALA A 130 -0.01 3.82 -17.00
N GLY A 131 -1.31 4.03 -17.28
CA GLY A 131 -1.90 3.80 -18.61
C GLY A 131 -2.24 2.34 -18.89
N TYR A 132 -2.37 1.49 -17.88
CA TYR A 132 -2.70 0.07 -18.05
C TYR A 132 -4.19 -0.20 -18.13
N VAL A 133 -5.03 0.83 -17.99
CA VAL A 133 -6.48 0.73 -18.05
C VAL A 133 -6.98 1.50 -19.25
N SER A 134 -7.81 0.87 -20.04
CA SER A 134 -8.56 1.51 -21.13
C SER A 134 -10.05 1.38 -20.89
N VAL A 135 -10.78 2.44 -21.27
CA VAL A 135 -12.24 2.49 -21.26
C VAL A 135 -12.68 2.75 -22.71
N ASN A 136 -13.53 1.89 -23.26
CA ASN A 136 -13.97 1.94 -24.65
C ASN A 136 -12.78 2.08 -25.63
N GLN A 137 -11.77 1.23 -25.43
CA GLN A 137 -10.52 1.15 -26.22
C GLN A 137 -9.61 2.40 -26.11
N ARG A 138 -9.92 3.37 -25.25
CA ARG A 138 -9.09 4.56 -24.99
C ARG A 138 -8.36 4.42 -23.67
N VAL A 139 -7.05 4.60 -23.68
CA VAL A 139 -6.24 4.60 -22.44
C VAL A 139 -6.66 5.75 -21.55
N VAL A 140 -6.98 5.43 -20.29
CA VAL A 140 -7.36 6.40 -19.27
C VAL A 140 -6.26 6.46 -18.21
N THR A 141 -5.75 7.66 -17.92
CA THR A 141 -4.69 7.89 -16.90
C THR A 141 -5.20 8.64 -15.67
N THR A 142 -6.47 9.00 -15.67
CA THR A 142 -7.11 9.76 -14.59
C THR A 142 -7.97 8.86 -13.70
N PRO A 143 -7.58 8.57 -12.43
CA PRO A 143 -8.36 7.70 -11.55
C PRO A 143 -9.79 8.17 -11.25
N LYS A 144 -10.03 9.48 -11.40
CA LYS A 144 -11.36 10.09 -11.20
C LYS A 144 -12.22 10.10 -12.47
N PHE A 145 -11.74 9.49 -13.55
CA PHE A 145 -12.54 9.32 -14.76
C PHE A 145 -13.85 8.63 -14.41
N GLU A 146 -14.95 9.11 -14.94
CA GLU A 146 -16.28 8.57 -14.67
C GLU A 146 -16.62 7.48 -15.70
N VAL A 147 -17.00 6.32 -15.21
CA VAL A 147 -17.44 5.17 -16.00
C VAL A 147 -18.85 4.75 -15.57
N ASP A 148 -19.59 4.17 -16.49
CA ASP A 148 -20.87 3.54 -16.19
C ASP A 148 -20.83 2.02 -16.49
N LYS A 149 -21.93 1.33 -16.21
CA LYS A 149 -22.01 -0.13 -16.35
C LYS A 149 -21.91 -0.62 -17.80
N THR A 150 -22.07 0.26 -18.77
CA THR A 150 -22.02 -0.07 -20.21
C THR A 150 -20.63 0.13 -20.81
N ASP A 151 -19.72 0.79 -20.07
CA ASP A 151 -18.36 1.01 -20.54
C ASP A 151 -17.55 -0.29 -20.58
N GLU A 152 -16.90 -0.54 -21.71
CA GLU A 152 -15.96 -1.65 -21.86
C GLU A 152 -14.62 -1.28 -21.21
N ILE A 153 -14.26 -1.99 -20.13
CA ILE A 153 -13.00 -1.79 -19.44
C ILE A 153 -12.03 -2.91 -19.79
N ALA A 154 -10.87 -2.55 -20.31
CA ALA A 154 -9.79 -3.50 -20.56
C ALA A 154 -8.52 -3.11 -19.79
N ILE A 155 -7.85 -4.13 -19.25
CA ILE A 155 -6.63 -3.98 -18.46
C ILE A 155 -5.51 -4.71 -19.19
N LYS A 156 -4.45 -3.96 -19.53
CA LYS A 156 -3.23 -4.50 -20.14
C LYS A 156 -2.07 -4.19 -19.21
N LEU A 157 -1.87 -5.07 -18.22
CA LEU A 157 -0.65 -5.01 -17.44
C LEU A 157 0.54 -5.38 -18.34
N PRO A 158 1.71 -4.75 -18.17
CA PRO A 158 2.91 -5.20 -18.87
C PRO A 158 3.12 -6.66 -18.51
N GLU A 159 3.52 -7.48 -19.47
CA GLU A 159 4.05 -8.80 -19.18
C GLU A 159 5.20 -8.57 -18.18
N GLN A 160 4.97 -8.97 -16.94
CA GLN A 160 6.06 -9.05 -16.00
C GLN A 160 6.98 -10.12 -16.57
N GLU A 161 8.21 -9.75 -16.94
CA GLU A 161 9.27 -10.74 -17.01
C GLU A 161 9.19 -11.48 -15.68
N GLN A 162 8.64 -12.69 -15.73
CA GLN A 162 8.60 -13.55 -14.54
C GLN A 162 10.04 -13.65 -14.09
N ALA A 163 10.36 -12.88 -13.05
CA ALA A 163 11.67 -12.95 -12.48
C ALA A 163 11.83 -14.37 -11.94
N SER A 164 12.48 -15.20 -12.73
CA SER A 164 13.08 -16.45 -12.26
C SER A 164 14.27 -16.20 -11.33
N ALA A 165 14.34 -14.99 -10.73
CA ALA A 165 15.33 -14.69 -9.72
C ALA A 165 15.01 -15.58 -8.52
N GLU A 166 15.71 -16.70 -8.43
CA GLU A 166 15.70 -17.53 -7.23
C GLU A 166 16.04 -16.64 -6.04
N LEU A 167 15.11 -16.56 -5.09
CA LEU A 167 15.31 -15.86 -3.84
C LEU A 167 15.74 -16.88 -2.80
N PRO A 168 17.06 -17.02 -2.49
CA PRO A 168 17.54 -18.03 -1.57
C PRO A 168 16.90 -17.85 -0.20
N ILE A 169 16.21 -18.89 0.28
CA ILE A 169 15.57 -18.92 1.59
C ILE A 169 16.59 -19.44 2.61
N LEU A 170 16.85 -18.66 3.65
CA LEU A 170 17.73 -19.00 4.75
C LEU A 170 16.97 -19.67 5.90
N TYR A 171 15.71 -19.31 6.07
CA TYR A 171 14.83 -19.85 7.10
C TYR A 171 13.37 -19.62 6.70
N GLU A 172 12.50 -20.55 7.03
CA GLU A 172 11.05 -20.41 6.87
C GLU A 172 10.33 -21.21 7.97
N ASP A 173 9.29 -20.59 8.56
CA ASP A 173 8.29 -21.22 9.42
C ASP A 173 6.88 -20.73 9.02
N ASP A 174 5.89 -20.96 9.87
CA ASP A 174 4.50 -20.54 9.59
C ASP A 174 4.31 -19.02 9.63
N ASP A 175 5.15 -18.30 10.37
CA ASP A 175 5.03 -16.88 10.63
C ASP A 175 5.95 -16.01 9.78
N VAL A 176 7.17 -16.48 9.52
CA VAL A 176 8.21 -15.68 8.87
C VAL A 176 8.96 -16.45 7.80
N MET A 177 9.51 -15.69 6.86
CA MET A 177 10.51 -16.17 5.91
C MET A 177 11.71 -15.24 5.96
N VAL A 178 12.92 -15.80 5.98
CA VAL A 178 14.17 -15.04 5.91
C VAL A 178 14.89 -15.42 4.62
N VAL A 179 15.21 -14.43 3.82
CA VAL A 179 15.82 -14.62 2.51
C VAL A 179 17.15 -13.90 2.40
N ASN A 180 18.02 -14.40 1.53
CA ASN A 180 19.25 -13.72 1.11
C ASN A 180 18.98 -12.95 -0.20
N LYS A 181 18.61 -11.69 -0.08
CA LYS A 181 18.29 -10.86 -1.25
C LYS A 181 19.55 -10.65 -2.12
N PRO A 182 19.53 -10.96 -3.41
CA PRO A 182 20.63 -10.63 -4.30
C PRO A 182 20.79 -9.11 -4.47
N SER A 183 22.00 -8.66 -4.87
CA SER A 183 22.24 -7.29 -5.31
C SER A 183 21.45 -7.02 -6.60
N GLY A 184 20.98 -5.80 -6.80
CA GLY A 184 20.24 -5.39 -8.00
C GLY A 184 18.73 -5.61 -7.91
N LEU A 185 18.24 -6.50 -7.03
CA LEU A 185 16.81 -6.75 -6.84
C LEU A 185 16.17 -5.71 -5.91
N LEU A 186 15.07 -5.09 -6.33
CA LEU A 186 14.28 -4.19 -5.48
C LEU A 186 13.58 -4.97 -4.35
N THR A 187 13.53 -4.38 -3.15
CA THR A 187 12.68 -4.94 -2.07
C THR A 187 11.20 -4.83 -2.41
N HIS A 188 10.76 -3.68 -2.92
CA HIS A 188 9.39 -3.40 -3.38
C HIS A 188 9.41 -2.24 -4.37
N ALA A 189 8.36 -2.08 -5.15
CA ALA A 189 8.24 -1.01 -6.14
C ALA A 189 8.33 0.39 -5.51
N LYS A 190 8.99 1.33 -6.19
CA LYS A 190 9.07 2.73 -5.78
C LYS A 190 7.91 3.53 -6.37
N GLY A 191 6.87 3.78 -5.58
CA GLY A 191 5.87 4.82 -5.91
C GLY A 191 4.97 4.57 -7.13
N GLY A 192 5.11 3.46 -7.83
CA GLY A 192 4.36 3.06 -9.02
C GLY A 192 4.51 1.58 -9.23
N LEU A 193 3.93 1.09 -10.32
CA LEU A 193 4.19 -0.25 -10.81
C LEU A 193 5.63 -0.28 -11.33
N SER A 194 6.43 -1.14 -10.75
CA SER A 194 7.74 -1.46 -11.32
C SER A 194 7.54 -2.56 -12.36
N THR A 195 8.07 -2.37 -13.55
CA THR A 195 8.23 -3.46 -14.52
C THR A 195 9.37 -4.39 -14.12
N GLU A 196 10.20 -3.93 -13.17
CA GLU A 196 11.31 -4.71 -12.65
C GLU A 196 10.83 -5.63 -11.54
N PRO A 197 11.37 -6.85 -11.49
CA PRO A 197 11.07 -7.80 -10.42
C PRO A 197 11.41 -7.22 -9.04
N THR A 198 10.60 -7.55 -8.05
CA THR A 198 10.84 -7.15 -6.66
C THR A 198 10.71 -8.36 -5.74
N VAL A 199 11.35 -8.32 -4.57
CA VAL A 199 11.14 -9.33 -3.54
C VAL A 199 9.65 -9.41 -3.19
N ALA A 200 8.98 -8.27 -3.05
CA ALA A 200 7.55 -8.20 -2.76
C ALA A 200 6.69 -9.02 -3.74
N GLU A 201 6.97 -8.91 -5.04
CA GLU A 201 6.22 -9.68 -6.04
C GLU A 201 6.53 -11.18 -5.96
N ILE A 202 7.79 -11.56 -5.77
CA ILE A 202 8.21 -12.97 -5.66
C ILE A 202 7.54 -13.65 -4.46
N ILE A 203 7.40 -12.94 -3.33
CA ILE A 203 6.85 -13.51 -2.09
C ILE A 203 5.34 -13.34 -1.95
N ARG A 204 4.68 -12.60 -2.84
CA ARG A 204 3.23 -12.36 -2.78
C ARG A 204 2.40 -13.62 -2.57
N PRO A 205 2.67 -14.75 -3.28
CA PRO A 205 1.91 -16.00 -3.08
C PRO A 205 2.15 -16.67 -1.71
N LYS A 206 3.18 -16.23 -0.97
CA LYS A 206 3.63 -16.86 0.28
C LYS A 206 3.26 -16.07 1.53
N THR A 207 2.50 -14.97 1.39
CA THR A 207 2.11 -14.10 2.51
C THR A 207 0.66 -13.67 2.41
N SER A 208 -0.03 -13.60 3.53
CA SER A 208 -1.35 -12.97 3.66
C SER A 208 -1.27 -11.51 4.17
N PHE A 209 -0.08 -11.08 4.65
CA PHE A 209 0.11 -9.70 5.11
C PHE A 209 0.28 -8.75 3.93
N ALA A 210 -0.61 -7.75 3.83
CA ALA A 210 -0.58 -6.70 2.83
C ALA A 210 -0.53 -7.23 1.37
N SER A 211 -1.11 -8.43 1.12
CA SER A 211 -1.09 -9.12 -0.17
C SER A 211 -1.73 -8.31 -1.31
N ASP A 212 -2.67 -7.43 -0.99
CA ASP A 212 -3.39 -6.51 -1.87
C ASP A 212 -2.66 -5.17 -2.14
N THR A 213 -1.44 -5.03 -1.61
CA THR A 213 -0.65 -3.80 -1.73
C THR A 213 0.59 -3.99 -2.61
N ASP A 214 1.42 -2.94 -2.73
CA ASP A 214 2.75 -3.00 -3.37
C ASP A 214 3.86 -3.51 -2.44
N ARG A 215 3.51 -3.98 -1.23
CA ARG A 215 4.46 -4.41 -0.18
C ARG A 215 4.04 -5.68 0.55
N PRO A 216 3.55 -6.73 -0.14
CA PRO A 216 3.19 -7.96 0.52
C PRO A 216 4.35 -8.49 1.36
N GLY A 217 4.08 -8.84 2.61
CA GLY A 217 5.06 -9.43 3.53
C GLY A 217 6.20 -8.50 4.01
N ILE A 218 6.34 -7.30 3.47
CA ILE A 218 7.50 -6.42 3.70
C ILE A 218 7.37 -5.64 5.01
N VAL A 219 8.19 -5.96 5.99
CA VAL A 219 8.25 -5.28 7.31
C VAL A 219 9.46 -4.34 7.45
N HIS A 220 10.51 -4.55 6.65
CA HIS A 220 11.66 -3.64 6.50
C HIS A 220 12.21 -3.73 5.08
N ARG A 221 13.26 -2.97 4.78
CA ARG A 221 13.79 -2.94 3.41
C ARG A 221 15.30 -2.88 3.37
N LEU A 222 15.86 -3.40 2.29
CA LEU A 222 17.20 -3.11 1.80
C LEU A 222 17.12 -2.24 0.54
N ASP A 223 18.17 -1.48 0.27
CA ASP A 223 18.30 -0.77 -1.00
C ASP A 223 18.45 -1.78 -2.15
N ARG A 224 18.15 -1.36 -3.39
CA ARG A 224 18.25 -2.21 -4.59
C ARG A 224 19.56 -2.99 -4.64
N ASP A 225 20.68 -2.25 -4.57
CA ASP A 225 22.01 -2.81 -4.80
C ASP A 225 22.64 -3.42 -3.53
N THR A 226 22.00 -3.26 -2.37
CA THR A 226 22.38 -3.94 -1.12
C THR A 226 21.90 -5.38 -1.15
N SER A 227 22.81 -6.33 -0.97
CA SER A 227 22.48 -7.75 -0.81
C SER A 227 22.31 -8.16 0.65
N GLY A 228 21.80 -9.37 0.91
CA GLY A 228 21.80 -10.00 2.22
C GLY A 228 20.42 -10.14 2.85
N ILE A 229 20.40 -10.31 4.16
CA ILE A 229 19.23 -10.74 4.93
C ILE A 229 18.07 -9.77 4.85
N LEU A 230 16.93 -10.30 4.47
CA LEU A 230 15.64 -9.65 4.53
C LEU A 230 14.63 -10.61 5.18
N ILE A 231 14.02 -10.18 6.29
CA ILE A 231 12.93 -10.94 6.94
C ILE A 231 11.56 -10.45 6.45
N ILE A 232 10.69 -11.39 6.23
CA ILE A 232 9.37 -11.25 5.62
C ILE A 232 8.35 -11.82 6.59
N ALA A 233 7.22 -11.15 6.75
CA ALA A 233 6.08 -11.66 7.52
C ALA A 233 5.14 -12.45 6.60
N LYS A 234 4.71 -13.63 7.02
CA LYS A 234 3.74 -14.46 6.27
C LYS A 234 2.29 -14.14 6.63
N ASN A 235 2.06 -13.50 7.78
CA ASN A 235 0.73 -13.13 8.26
C ASN A 235 0.73 -11.78 9.00
N PRO A 236 -0.44 -11.16 9.26
CA PRO A 236 -0.55 -9.86 9.92
C PRO A 236 0.03 -9.82 11.35
N ASP A 237 -0.11 -10.88 12.14
CA ASP A 237 0.37 -10.93 13.53
C ASP A 237 1.90 -10.94 13.57
N ALA A 238 2.52 -11.75 12.73
CA ALA A 238 3.97 -11.75 12.54
C ALA A 238 4.47 -10.36 12.07
N ALA A 239 3.74 -9.72 11.15
CA ALA A 239 4.09 -8.39 10.69
C ALA A 239 4.06 -7.35 11.83
N ALA A 240 3.01 -7.34 12.64
CA ALA A 240 2.88 -6.44 13.79
C ALA A 240 4.02 -6.67 14.80
N HIS A 241 4.33 -7.95 15.10
CA HIS A 241 5.40 -8.33 16.00
C HIS A 241 6.78 -7.85 15.51
N LEU A 242 7.10 -8.10 14.23
CA LEU A 242 8.38 -7.70 13.64
C LEU A 242 8.49 -6.17 13.51
N GLN A 243 7.45 -5.50 13.00
CA GLN A 243 7.43 -4.04 12.85
C GLN A 243 7.64 -3.32 14.18
N LYS A 244 7.05 -3.82 15.29
CA LYS A 244 7.25 -3.30 16.64
C LYS A 244 8.73 -3.33 17.03
N GLN A 245 9.44 -4.43 16.77
CA GLN A 245 10.87 -4.55 17.08
C GLN A 245 11.73 -3.59 16.24
N PHE A 246 11.44 -3.44 14.95
CA PHE A 246 12.14 -2.44 14.11
C PHE A 246 11.88 -1.01 14.59
N ALA A 247 10.64 -0.67 14.96
CA ALA A 247 10.28 0.64 15.51
C ALA A 247 10.95 0.92 16.85
N GLN A 248 10.99 -0.06 17.74
CA GLN A 248 11.64 0.02 19.06
C GLN A 248 13.16 -0.12 19.00
N ARG A 249 13.74 -0.45 17.83
CA ARG A 249 15.18 -0.66 17.61
C ARG A 249 15.77 -1.79 18.47
N THR A 250 14.99 -2.81 18.78
CA THR A 250 15.44 -3.99 19.53
C THR A 250 16.11 -5.03 18.63
N THR A 251 15.97 -4.89 17.31
CA THR A 251 16.69 -5.70 16.32
C THR A 251 18.14 -5.27 16.22
N LYS A 252 19.08 -6.23 16.12
CA LYS A 252 20.47 -5.94 15.80
C LYS A 252 20.76 -6.31 14.36
N LYS A 253 21.36 -5.40 13.63
CA LYS A 253 21.70 -5.55 12.22
C LYS A 253 23.20 -5.37 12.07
N THR A 254 23.84 -6.29 11.40
CA THR A 254 25.27 -6.21 11.07
C THR A 254 25.43 -6.29 9.55
N TYR A 255 26.11 -5.31 8.99
CA TYR A 255 26.46 -5.26 7.59
C TYR A 255 27.97 -5.38 7.42
N LEU A 256 28.37 -5.97 6.31
CA LEU A 256 29.73 -5.91 5.80
C LEU A 256 29.78 -4.93 4.64
N ALA A 257 30.81 -4.11 4.57
CA ALA A 257 31.06 -3.24 3.44
C ALA A 257 32.56 -3.18 3.13
N VAL A 258 32.88 -2.92 1.85
CA VAL A 258 34.24 -2.55 1.45
C VAL A 258 34.22 -1.09 1.03
N THR A 259 35.14 -0.30 1.56
CA THR A 259 35.23 1.14 1.32
C THR A 259 36.41 1.51 0.42
N ASP A 260 36.21 2.55 -0.43
CA ASP A 260 37.27 3.27 -1.13
C ASP A 260 37.90 4.25 -0.14
N GLY A 261 39.10 3.93 0.32
CA GLY A 261 39.79 4.58 1.43
C GLY A 261 39.59 3.85 2.78
N VAL A 262 40.54 4.08 3.67
CA VAL A 262 40.58 3.53 5.03
C VAL A 262 40.09 4.59 6.01
N PRO A 263 39.07 4.30 6.87
CA PRO A 263 38.64 5.23 7.90
C PRO A 263 39.78 5.62 8.84
N LYS A 264 39.84 6.89 9.23
CA LYS A 264 40.93 7.40 10.12
C LYS A 264 40.95 6.71 11.49
N LEU A 265 39.81 6.25 11.99
CA LEU A 265 39.68 5.52 13.23
C LEU A 265 39.31 4.07 12.95
N ALA A 266 39.95 3.12 13.65
CA ALA A 266 39.64 1.70 13.49
C ALA A 266 38.20 1.35 13.91
N ALA A 267 37.58 2.14 14.78
CA ALA A 267 36.18 2.03 15.17
C ALA A 267 35.65 3.40 15.60
N ALA A 268 34.42 3.70 15.22
CA ALA A 268 33.73 4.92 15.68
C ALA A 268 32.22 4.79 15.55
N LYS A 269 31.53 5.73 16.20
CA LYS A 269 30.09 5.95 16.10
C LYS A 269 29.85 7.24 15.31
N ILE A 270 29.13 7.11 14.19
CA ILE A 270 28.64 8.23 13.39
C ILE A 270 27.22 8.53 13.87
N ASP A 271 27.02 9.70 14.45
CA ASP A 271 25.70 10.16 14.95
C ASP A 271 25.36 11.46 14.22
N LEU A 272 24.94 11.35 12.98
CA LEU A 272 24.70 12.48 12.09
C LEU A 272 23.34 12.33 11.40
N PRO A 273 22.46 13.35 11.51
CA PRO A 273 21.13 13.27 10.91
C PRO A 273 21.18 13.28 9.37
N ILE A 274 20.22 12.60 8.75
CA ILE A 274 20.13 12.45 7.30
C ILE A 274 18.86 13.10 6.77
N GLY A 275 19.02 13.97 5.80
CA GLY A 275 17.95 14.65 5.06
C GLY A 275 18.00 14.34 3.57
N ARG A 276 16.91 14.66 2.88
CA ARG A 276 16.84 14.60 1.42
C ARG A 276 17.71 15.73 0.84
N ASN A 277 18.46 15.45 -0.21
CA ASN A 277 19.25 16.48 -0.88
C ASN A 277 18.33 17.38 -1.73
N PRO A 278 18.20 18.68 -1.43
CA PRO A 278 17.34 19.58 -2.21
C PRO A 278 17.74 19.69 -3.69
N SER A 279 19.06 19.67 -3.97
CA SER A 279 19.62 19.80 -5.32
C SER A 279 19.51 18.52 -6.15
N ALA A 280 19.31 17.35 -5.49
CA ALA A 280 19.16 16.05 -6.14
C ALA A 280 18.13 15.21 -5.33
N PRO A 281 16.82 15.43 -5.50
CA PRO A 281 15.77 14.89 -4.61
C PRO A 281 15.68 13.36 -4.50
N SER A 282 16.32 12.62 -5.41
CA SER A 282 16.46 11.17 -5.35
C SER A 282 17.56 10.70 -4.39
N THR A 283 18.41 11.62 -3.89
CA THR A 283 19.56 11.35 -3.02
C THR A 283 19.37 11.90 -1.61
N PHE A 284 20.25 11.51 -0.71
CA PHE A 284 20.26 11.92 0.68
C PHE A 284 21.64 12.44 1.07
N ARG A 285 21.71 13.26 2.11
CA ARG A 285 22.97 13.79 2.66
C ARG A 285 22.89 13.92 4.17
N VAL A 286 24.01 14.06 4.84
CA VAL A 286 24.05 14.56 6.21
C VAL A 286 23.48 15.98 6.21
N ASP A 287 22.48 16.21 7.04
CA ASP A 287 21.76 17.48 7.12
C ASP A 287 21.31 17.71 8.56
N PRO A 288 21.69 18.82 9.21
CA PRO A 288 21.31 19.12 10.59
C PRO A 288 19.80 19.13 10.83
N ASN A 289 19.00 19.45 9.80
CA ASN A 289 17.54 19.42 9.85
C ASN A 289 16.96 18.06 9.44
N GLY A 290 17.82 17.06 9.19
CA GLY A 290 17.42 15.72 8.79
C GLY A 290 16.88 14.88 9.95
N LYS A 291 16.53 13.64 9.65
CA LYS A 291 16.08 12.67 10.65
C LYS A 291 17.30 12.08 11.39
N PRO A 292 17.28 11.94 12.72
CA PRO A 292 18.36 11.31 13.48
C PRO A 292 18.77 9.97 12.89
N ALA A 293 20.06 9.79 12.70
CA ALA A 293 20.64 8.57 12.13
C ALA A 293 21.96 8.23 12.82
N GLN A 294 22.14 6.96 13.18
CA GLN A 294 23.24 6.48 13.97
C GLN A 294 23.80 5.17 13.44
N THR A 295 25.10 5.13 13.19
CA THR A 295 25.83 3.95 12.69
C THR A 295 27.13 3.79 13.48
N THR A 296 27.36 2.62 14.07
CA THR A 296 28.68 2.25 14.59
C THR A 296 29.40 1.46 13.52
N TYR A 297 30.68 1.72 13.33
CA TYR A 297 31.52 0.90 12.45
C TYR A 297 32.79 0.41 13.14
N ARG A 298 33.37 -0.67 12.61
CA ARG A 298 34.66 -1.23 12.98
C ARG A 298 35.38 -1.72 11.73
N VAL A 299 36.62 -1.32 11.55
CA VAL A 299 37.51 -1.85 10.50
C VAL A 299 37.90 -3.28 10.90
N LEU A 300 37.65 -4.23 10.03
CA LEU A 300 38.03 -5.64 10.20
C LEU A 300 39.39 -5.93 9.60
N ALA A 301 39.62 -5.41 8.38
CA ALA A 301 40.91 -5.51 7.65
C ALA A 301 41.07 -4.26 6.75
N ALA A 302 42.30 -3.92 6.40
CA ALA A 302 42.57 -2.83 5.50
C ALA A 302 43.81 -3.11 4.66
N THR A 303 43.79 -2.58 3.43
CA THR A 303 44.95 -2.37 2.55
C THR A 303 45.35 -0.89 2.61
N ASP A 304 46.30 -0.46 1.76
CA ASP A 304 46.65 0.95 1.67
C ASP A 304 45.52 1.85 1.17
N THR A 305 44.58 1.30 0.40
CA THR A 305 43.54 2.08 -0.31
C THR A 305 42.12 1.65 -0.02
N GLN A 306 41.89 0.53 0.65
CA GLN A 306 40.57 -0.06 0.88
C GLN A 306 40.46 -0.60 2.30
N ALA A 307 39.24 -0.68 2.83
CA ALA A 307 38.97 -1.33 4.11
C ALA A 307 37.71 -2.22 4.06
N LEU A 308 37.83 -3.40 4.64
CA LEU A 308 36.68 -4.22 5.01
C LEU A 308 36.16 -3.74 6.37
N ILE A 309 34.91 -3.36 6.44
CA ILE A 309 34.30 -2.80 7.62
C ILE A 309 33.01 -3.51 8.03
N GLU A 310 32.84 -3.63 9.33
CA GLU A 310 31.59 -4.02 9.96
C GLU A 310 30.79 -2.76 10.30
N LEU A 311 29.50 -2.72 9.88
CA LEU A 311 28.59 -1.59 10.13
C LEU A 311 27.40 -2.06 10.96
N LYS A 312 27.09 -1.40 12.06
CA LYS A 312 25.96 -1.67 12.95
C LYS A 312 25.05 -0.46 13.06
N PRO A 313 24.05 -0.30 12.19
CA PRO A 313 23.09 0.81 12.26
C PRO A 313 22.06 0.58 13.37
N THR A 314 21.90 1.55 14.28
CA THR A 314 20.81 1.57 15.27
C THR A 314 19.51 2.08 14.67
N THR A 315 19.59 2.94 13.65
CA THR A 315 18.48 3.48 12.88
C THR A 315 18.44 2.86 11.48
N GLY A 316 17.39 3.15 10.70
CA GLY A 316 17.23 2.61 9.33
C GLY A 316 16.75 3.69 8.36
N ARG A 317 17.54 4.78 8.16
CA ARG A 317 17.20 5.81 7.17
C ARG A 317 17.59 5.34 5.77
N THR A 318 16.89 5.85 4.77
CA THR A 318 17.22 5.55 3.37
C THR A 318 18.67 5.92 3.08
N HIS A 319 19.42 5.01 2.47
CA HIS A 319 20.83 5.13 2.13
C HIS A 319 21.77 5.42 3.32
N GLN A 320 21.33 5.19 4.57
CA GLN A 320 22.06 5.63 5.77
C GLN A 320 23.54 5.26 5.77
N LEU A 321 23.85 3.97 5.60
CA LEU A 321 25.24 3.48 5.64
C LEU A 321 26.08 4.11 4.54
N ARG A 322 25.53 4.22 3.36
CA ARG A 322 26.17 4.81 2.17
C ARG A 322 26.49 6.30 2.38
N VAL A 323 25.50 7.06 2.89
CA VAL A 323 25.65 8.50 3.20
C VAL A 323 26.68 8.72 4.32
N HIS A 324 26.63 7.93 5.40
CA HIS A 324 27.55 8.07 6.50
C HIS A 324 28.99 7.77 6.09
N MET A 325 29.22 6.69 5.34
CA MET A 325 30.58 6.35 4.88
C MET A 325 31.12 7.38 3.89
N ALA A 326 30.30 7.85 2.96
CA ALA A 326 30.69 8.93 2.05
C ALA A 326 31.02 10.23 2.80
N HIS A 327 30.28 10.57 3.87
CA HIS A 327 30.49 11.77 4.67
C HIS A 327 31.85 11.77 5.37
N ILE A 328 32.34 10.61 5.80
CA ILE A 328 33.67 10.48 6.40
C ILE A 328 34.80 10.25 5.38
N ASN A 329 34.52 10.52 4.09
CA ASN A 329 35.43 10.39 2.96
C ASN A 329 35.94 8.96 2.68
N THR A 330 35.16 7.96 3.04
CA THR A 330 35.41 6.55 2.73
C THR A 330 34.14 5.92 2.14
N PRO A 331 33.71 6.35 0.93
CA PRO A 331 32.49 5.83 0.32
C PRO A 331 32.59 4.32 0.08
N ILE A 332 31.44 3.66 0.04
CA ILE A 332 31.39 2.22 -0.25
C ILE A 332 31.73 2.00 -1.72
N ILE A 333 32.58 1.03 -2.02
CA ILE A 333 32.97 0.65 -3.37
C ILE A 333 31.74 0.25 -4.19
N GLY A 334 31.69 0.70 -5.45
CA GLY A 334 30.58 0.45 -6.36
C GLY A 334 29.32 1.27 -6.06
N ASP A 335 29.39 2.25 -5.16
CA ASP A 335 28.29 3.18 -4.90
C ASP A 335 28.20 4.23 -6.01
N ARG A 336 27.26 4.02 -6.95
CA ARG A 336 27.02 4.92 -8.10
C ARG A 336 26.43 6.28 -7.72
N VAL A 337 26.00 6.46 -6.46
CA VAL A 337 25.31 7.67 -6.00
C VAL A 337 26.22 8.53 -5.11
N TYR A 338 26.99 7.89 -4.22
CA TYR A 338 27.79 8.57 -3.20
C TYR A 338 29.30 8.30 -3.32
N GLY A 339 29.70 7.44 -4.23
CA GLY A 339 31.09 7.05 -4.48
C GLY A 339 31.43 7.02 -5.97
N LYS A 340 32.20 6.03 -6.38
CA LYS A 340 32.61 5.80 -7.77
C LYS A 340 31.94 4.54 -8.33
N PRO A 341 31.48 4.55 -9.58
CA PRO A 341 30.82 3.39 -10.21
C PRO A 341 31.85 2.40 -10.82
N ASP A 342 32.89 2.10 -10.08
CA ASP A 342 34.08 1.40 -10.55
C ASP A 342 34.12 -0.10 -10.21
N ALA A 343 33.02 -0.64 -9.68
CA ALA A 343 32.88 -2.05 -9.36
C ALA A 343 31.62 -2.68 -9.97
N SER A 344 31.61 -4.00 -10.08
CA SER A 344 30.50 -4.79 -10.63
C SER A 344 29.19 -4.61 -9.84
N ARG A 345 29.31 -4.32 -8.53
CA ARG A 345 28.19 -4.13 -7.61
C ARG A 345 28.54 -3.19 -6.45
N LEU A 346 27.51 -2.74 -5.73
CA LEU A 346 27.68 -2.09 -4.43
C LEU A 346 28.24 -3.10 -3.41
N MET A 347 29.40 -2.83 -2.82
CA MET A 347 30.04 -3.66 -1.81
C MET A 347 29.41 -3.40 -0.43
N LEU A 348 28.10 -3.63 -0.30
CA LEU A 348 27.33 -3.53 0.92
C LEU A 348 26.43 -4.77 1.07
N HIS A 349 26.58 -5.48 2.16
CA HIS A 349 25.91 -6.74 2.43
C HIS A 349 25.31 -6.79 3.83
N ALA A 350 24.00 -7.02 3.95
CA ALA A 350 23.30 -7.25 5.21
C ALA A 350 23.62 -8.66 5.71
N HIS A 351 24.71 -8.77 6.47
CA HIS A 351 25.33 -10.03 6.84
C HIS A 351 24.62 -10.77 7.96
N LYS A 352 24.23 -10.07 9.07
CA LYS A 352 23.53 -10.69 10.21
C LYS A 352 22.31 -9.88 10.63
N LEU A 353 21.27 -10.58 11.03
CA LEU A 353 20.07 -10.05 11.65
C LEU A 353 19.76 -10.84 12.92
N GLU A 354 19.75 -10.16 14.07
CA GLU A 354 19.31 -10.71 15.35
C GLU A 354 17.94 -10.12 15.69
N ILE A 355 16.93 -10.96 15.83
CA ILE A 355 15.53 -10.57 16.03
C ILE A 355 14.79 -11.64 16.84
N THR A 356 13.73 -11.26 17.56
CA THR A 356 12.85 -12.21 18.25
C THR A 356 11.73 -12.62 17.30
N LEU A 357 11.54 -13.91 17.07
CA LEU A 357 10.47 -14.45 16.24
C LEU A 357 9.12 -14.36 16.97
N PRO A 358 7.98 -14.48 16.27
CA PRO A 358 6.65 -14.55 16.89
C PRO A 358 6.54 -15.69 17.95
N SER A 359 7.27 -16.77 17.78
CA SER A 359 7.40 -17.85 18.76
C SER A 359 8.01 -17.43 20.12
N GLY A 360 8.61 -16.23 20.20
CA GLY A 360 9.36 -15.75 21.36
C GLY A 360 10.85 -16.09 21.32
N GLU A 361 11.31 -16.94 20.42
CA GLU A 361 12.71 -17.29 20.25
C GLU A 361 13.53 -16.09 19.72
N ARG A 362 14.62 -15.75 20.42
CA ARG A 362 15.62 -14.78 19.92
C ARG A 362 16.60 -15.49 19.02
N LYS A 363 16.63 -15.15 17.73
CA LYS A 363 17.42 -15.87 16.72
C LYS A 363 18.34 -14.94 15.94
N ILE A 364 19.49 -15.46 15.57
CA ILE A 364 20.46 -14.80 14.71
C ILE A 364 20.44 -15.52 13.36
N PHE A 365 20.15 -14.76 12.31
CA PHE A 365 20.28 -15.19 10.94
C PHE A 365 21.57 -14.63 10.35
N GLU A 366 22.25 -15.43 9.55
CA GLU A 366 23.50 -15.07 8.90
C GLU A 366 23.42 -15.42 7.42
N ALA A 367 23.75 -14.47 6.55
CA ALA A 367 23.85 -14.69 5.12
C ALA A 367 25.30 -14.93 4.73
N THR A 368 25.52 -15.86 3.81
CA THR A 368 26.85 -16.12 3.25
C THR A 368 27.40 -14.83 2.61
N THR A 369 28.61 -14.48 2.98
CA THR A 369 29.32 -13.34 2.40
C THR A 369 29.54 -13.56 0.91
N PRO A 370 29.19 -12.59 0.05
CA PRO A 370 29.40 -12.70 -1.39
C PRO A 370 30.88 -12.89 -1.75
N GLU A 371 31.12 -13.61 -2.82
CA GLU A 371 32.48 -14.01 -3.23
C GLU A 371 33.38 -12.79 -3.57
N GLU A 372 32.80 -11.73 -4.07
CA GLU A 372 33.53 -10.49 -4.38
C GLU A 372 34.19 -9.86 -3.14
N PHE A 373 33.58 -10.03 -1.94
CA PHE A 373 34.17 -9.56 -0.68
C PHE A 373 35.39 -10.41 -0.31
N LYS A 374 35.28 -11.73 -0.47
CA LYS A 374 36.38 -12.66 -0.17
C LYS A 374 37.56 -12.50 -1.12
N GLN A 375 37.29 -12.17 -2.39
CA GLN A 375 38.34 -11.87 -3.37
C GLN A 375 39.14 -10.63 -3.00
N LEU A 376 38.50 -9.58 -2.45
CA LEU A 376 39.16 -8.36 -2.02
C LEU A 376 39.93 -8.52 -0.70
N PHE A 377 39.42 -9.37 0.20
CA PHE A 377 39.99 -9.63 1.53
C PHE A 377 40.06 -11.14 1.80
N PRO A 378 41.01 -11.86 1.15
CA PRO A 378 41.13 -13.30 1.31
C PRO A 378 41.50 -13.69 2.76
N GLY A 379 40.79 -14.65 3.35
CA GLY A 379 41.05 -15.15 4.70
C GLY A 379 40.50 -14.32 5.85
N GLU A 380 39.83 -13.20 5.58
CA GLU A 380 39.24 -12.32 6.60
C GLU A 380 37.72 -12.52 6.81
N LEU A 381 37.08 -13.41 5.99
CA LEU A 381 35.61 -13.60 5.95
C LEU A 381 35.25 -15.09 5.92
#